data_2dc5dcd7f2ee8db4904e3fb7e07cb0ca
#
_entry.id   2dc5dcd7f2ee8db4904e3fb7e07cb0ca
#
_cell.length_a   1.000
_cell.length_b   1.000
_cell.length_c   1.000
_cell.angle_alpha   90.00
_cell.angle_beta   90.00
_cell.angle_gamma   90.00
#
_symmetry.space_group_name_H-M   'P 1'
#
loop_
_entity.id
_entity.type
_entity.pdbx_description
1 polymer ?
#
loop_
_entity_poly.entity_id
_entity_poly.type
_entity_poly.pdbx_seq_one_letter_code
_entity_poly.pdbx_strand_id
1 'polypeptide(L)'
;MRRDYVVAALALLALVGASLFASRTEPLAAATRASADFSFGGYRGWYELLAREGVHVERFRLHHDALGGSGIDTLVVAFPAAPIGHLWSAAERDALRAWVRGGGRLVDIGLTPSTDRDDVKGERVVLAEDRHDNSPLRGAWAPLVAALNERGAARLVPVKGAHVEQLLADRAGALVVRYRYGRGEVVGVASAALFENRAIGRADDARLAYLAARPGRPGGTVAFDEAVRGDIVERPWYRALSAPELVALGIAALAGLLWLAYGIVPLGPPVRLRAAREPTSEEFVDAVAALYARARARDHARDALVRDARRSLERSPRTPENAALAARLNAAQTEPLRDDAALVAVAALARTAREETVRATNPDRGFATPARGTGARRRRR
;
A
#
# COMPACT_ATOMS: atom_id res chain seq x y z
N MET A 1 -16.84 2.55 -19.80
CA MET A 1 -17.45 3.19 -18.62
C MET A 1 -17.76 2.22 -17.45
N ARG A 2 -18.58 1.15 -17.58
CA ARG A 2 -18.86 0.25 -16.43
C ARG A 2 -17.61 -0.48 -15.89
N ARG A 3 -16.66 -0.86 -16.74
CA ARG A 3 -15.41 -1.51 -16.34
C ARG A 3 -14.52 -0.60 -15.49
N ASP A 4 -14.47 0.68 -15.81
CA ASP A 4 -13.56 1.63 -15.16
C ASP A 4 -13.98 1.93 -13.71
N TYR A 5 -15.28 2.00 -13.43
CA TYR A 5 -15.80 2.18 -12.06
C TYR A 5 -15.64 0.92 -11.19
N VAL A 6 -15.81 -0.27 -11.79
CA VAL A 6 -15.55 -1.54 -11.07
C VAL A 6 -14.06 -1.67 -10.74
N VAL A 7 -13.17 -1.29 -11.68
CA VAL A 7 -11.72 -1.27 -11.46
C VAL A 7 -11.36 -0.25 -10.38
N ALA A 8 -11.96 0.96 -10.40
CA ALA A 8 -11.72 1.98 -9.38
C ALA A 8 -12.21 1.54 -7.99
N ALA A 9 -13.37 0.91 -7.89
CA ALA A 9 -13.90 0.37 -6.63
C ALA A 9 -13.03 -0.78 -6.09
N LEU A 10 -12.58 -1.68 -6.95
CA LEU A 10 -11.66 -2.76 -6.58
C LEU A 10 -10.29 -2.22 -6.17
N ALA A 11 -9.77 -1.20 -6.86
CA ALA A 11 -8.52 -0.53 -6.50
C ALA A 11 -8.62 0.17 -5.15
N LEU A 12 -9.75 0.84 -4.86
CA LEU A 12 -10.01 1.45 -3.55
C LEU A 12 -10.13 0.41 -2.44
N LEU A 13 -10.82 -0.69 -2.68
CA LEU A 13 -10.95 -1.82 -1.76
C LEU A 13 -9.59 -2.51 -1.51
N ALA A 14 -8.77 -2.66 -2.55
CA ALA A 14 -7.40 -3.17 -2.45
C ALA A 14 -6.49 -2.21 -1.68
N LEU A 15 -6.62 -0.89 -1.89
CA LEU A 15 -5.87 0.12 -1.17
C LEU A 15 -6.24 0.16 0.31
N VAL A 16 -7.53 0.08 0.65
CA VAL A 16 -8.02 -0.02 2.03
C VAL A 16 -7.57 -1.35 2.66
N GLY A 17 -7.68 -2.46 1.95
CA GLY A 17 -7.19 -3.76 2.38
C GLY A 17 -5.67 -3.76 2.60
N ALA A 18 -4.89 -3.20 1.68
CA ALA A 18 -3.44 -3.04 1.81
C ALA A 18 -3.06 -2.13 2.98
N SER A 19 -3.79 -1.03 3.20
CA SER A 19 -3.58 -0.14 4.35
C SER A 19 -3.89 -0.82 5.68
N LEU A 20 -4.91 -1.67 5.75
CA LEU A 20 -5.23 -2.49 6.93
C LEU A 20 -4.23 -3.63 7.14
N PHE A 21 -3.57 -4.09 6.08
CA PHE A 21 -2.58 -5.17 6.13
C PHE A 21 -1.16 -4.66 6.36
N ALA A 22 -0.82 -3.47 5.84
CA ALA A 22 0.50 -2.83 6.00
C ALA A 22 0.77 -2.35 7.43
N SER A 23 -0.26 -2.24 8.28
CA SER A 23 -0.09 -1.97 9.72
C SER A 23 0.41 -3.19 10.52
N ARG A 24 0.67 -4.32 9.86
CA ARG A 24 1.44 -5.44 10.44
C ARG A 24 2.91 -5.19 10.14
N THR A 25 3.53 -4.30 10.91
CA THR A 25 4.98 -4.13 10.89
C THR A 25 5.64 -5.47 11.20
N GLU A 26 6.46 -5.96 10.28
CA GLU A 26 7.37 -7.05 10.56
C GLU A 26 8.24 -6.65 11.76
N PRO A 27 8.45 -7.55 12.74
CA PRO A 27 9.36 -7.25 13.83
C PRO A 27 10.73 -6.93 13.23
N LEU A 28 11.27 -5.75 13.54
CA LEU A 28 12.63 -5.40 13.16
C LEU A 28 13.55 -6.51 13.65
N ALA A 29 14.16 -7.23 12.71
CA ALA A 29 15.11 -8.27 13.01
C ALA A 29 16.28 -7.68 13.81
N ALA A 30 16.60 -8.35 14.93
CA ALA A 30 17.82 -8.17 15.71
C ALA A 30 17.97 -6.87 16.54
N ALA A 31 16.95 -6.47 17.29
CA ALA A 31 17.23 -5.68 18.48
C ALA A 31 17.69 -6.62 19.59
N THR A 32 19.01 -6.67 19.87
CA THR A 32 19.54 -7.33 21.06
C THR A 32 18.80 -6.86 22.33
N ARG A 33 18.63 -7.74 23.31
CA ARG A 33 17.91 -7.52 24.57
C ARG A 33 16.38 -7.49 24.48
N ALA A 34 15.81 -7.97 23.38
CA ALA A 34 14.36 -8.21 23.29
C ALA A 34 13.96 -9.44 24.11
N SER A 35 12.77 -9.42 24.69
CA SER A 35 12.24 -10.57 25.45
C SER A 35 11.82 -11.76 24.55
N ALA A 36 11.79 -11.56 23.24
CA ALA A 36 11.57 -12.60 22.24
C ALA A 36 12.87 -13.17 21.67
N ASP A 37 14.00 -12.51 21.91
CA ASP A 37 15.29 -12.83 21.29
C ASP A 37 15.99 -14.00 22.00
N PHE A 38 16.30 -15.06 21.25
CA PHE A 38 17.03 -16.24 21.68
C PHE A 38 18.55 -16.10 21.56
N SER A 39 19.05 -15.02 20.96
CA SER A 39 20.49 -14.78 20.85
C SER A 39 21.12 -14.65 22.21
N PHE A 40 22.46 -14.72 22.25
CA PHE A 40 23.24 -14.57 23.51
C PHE A 40 22.96 -13.26 24.24
N GLY A 41 22.67 -12.17 23.50
CA GLY A 41 22.34 -10.86 24.03
C GLY A 41 20.84 -10.61 24.26
N GLY A 42 19.98 -11.58 23.96
CA GLY A 42 18.54 -11.48 24.16
C GLY A 42 18.11 -11.69 25.61
N TYR A 43 16.84 -11.41 25.91
CA TYR A 43 16.24 -11.58 27.25
C TYR A 43 15.16 -12.67 27.29
N ARG A 44 15.13 -13.55 26.31
CA ARG A 44 14.15 -14.65 26.29
C ARG A 44 14.26 -15.54 27.53
N GLY A 45 15.48 -15.86 27.97
CA GLY A 45 15.70 -16.63 29.18
C GLY A 45 15.13 -15.98 30.42
N TRP A 46 15.25 -14.66 30.54
CA TRP A 46 14.66 -13.92 31.68
C TRP A 46 13.13 -13.92 31.63
N TYR A 47 12.55 -13.69 30.46
CA TYR A 47 11.12 -13.76 30.26
C TYR A 47 10.55 -15.12 30.67
N GLU A 48 11.19 -16.20 30.22
CA GLU A 48 10.79 -17.58 30.54
C GLU A 48 11.03 -17.96 32.01
N LEU A 49 12.10 -17.47 32.62
CA LEU A 49 12.35 -17.64 34.04
C LEU A 49 11.18 -17.10 34.85
N LEU A 50 10.79 -15.86 34.65
CA LEU A 50 9.68 -15.24 35.36
C LEU A 50 8.37 -16.00 35.14
N ALA A 51 8.08 -16.41 33.91
CA ALA A 51 6.87 -17.19 33.59
C ALA A 51 6.86 -18.55 34.31
N ARG A 52 7.99 -19.24 34.40
CA ARG A 52 8.13 -20.50 35.11
C ARG A 52 7.99 -20.38 36.63
N GLU A 53 8.41 -19.24 37.17
CA GLU A 53 8.23 -18.90 38.58
C GLU A 53 6.79 -18.41 38.90
N GLY A 54 5.87 -18.56 37.93
CA GLY A 54 4.44 -18.23 38.11
C GLY A 54 4.12 -16.74 38.04
N VAL A 55 5.04 -15.90 37.57
CA VAL A 55 4.80 -14.48 37.39
C VAL A 55 4.03 -14.29 36.08
N HIS A 56 2.96 -13.50 36.10
CA HIS A 56 2.26 -13.08 34.87
C HIS A 56 3.15 -12.12 34.09
N VAL A 57 3.66 -12.57 32.93
CA VAL A 57 4.63 -11.83 32.14
C VAL A 57 4.05 -11.53 30.75
N GLU A 58 4.19 -10.31 30.30
CA GLU A 58 3.75 -9.88 28.97
C GLU A 58 4.79 -9.01 28.26
N ARG A 59 4.55 -8.71 26.98
CA ARG A 59 5.35 -7.78 26.17
C ARG A 59 4.56 -6.50 25.97
N PHE A 60 5.10 -5.39 26.47
CA PHE A 60 4.51 -4.08 26.23
C PHE A 60 4.98 -3.55 24.88
N ARG A 61 4.03 -3.42 23.95
CA ARG A 61 4.26 -3.00 22.57
C ARG A 61 3.45 -1.77 22.19
N LEU A 62 3.00 -1.02 23.16
CA LEU A 62 2.20 0.20 22.95
C LEU A 62 3.02 1.42 23.31
N HIS A 63 2.58 2.58 22.85
CA HIS A 63 3.14 3.84 23.33
C HIS A 63 2.91 3.99 24.85
N HIS A 64 3.84 4.66 25.53
CA HIS A 64 3.83 4.77 27.01
C HIS A 64 2.62 5.51 27.59
N ASP A 65 1.89 6.29 26.77
CA ASP A 65 0.61 6.88 27.14
C ASP A 65 -0.47 5.84 27.52
N ALA A 66 -0.31 4.61 27.01
CA ALA A 66 -1.20 3.50 27.33
C ALA A 66 -0.93 2.84 28.69
N LEU A 67 0.18 3.14 29.37
CA LEU A 67 0.56 2.52 30.64
C LEU A 67 -0.48 2.71 31.74
N GLY A 68 -1.10 3.91 31.82
CA GLY A 68 -2.07 4.23 32.86
C GLY A 68 -3.31 3.33 32.91
N GLY A 69 -3.65 2.68 31.79
CA GLY A 69 -4.81 1.78 31.67
C GLY A 69 -4.46 0.32 31.39
N SER A 70 -3.17 -0.04 31.37
CA SER A 70 -2.70 -1.36 30.92
C SER A 70 -2.86 -2.48 31.96
N GLY A 71 -3.02 -2.13 33.25
CA GLY A 71 -2.98 -3.12 34.33
C GLY A 71 -1.58 -3.64 34.67
N ILE A 72 -0.53 -3.12 34.02
CA ILE A 72 0.86 -3.46 34.30
C ILE A 72 1.26 -2.90 35.67
N ASP A 73 1.88 -3.76 36.49
CA ASP A 73 2.41 -3.42 37.80
C ASP A 73 3.90 -3.06 37.73
N THR A 74 4.66 -3.82 36.96
CA THR A 74 6.10 -3.66 36.81
C THR A 74 6.46 -3.59 35.33
N LEU A 75 7.15 -2.54 34.91
CA LEU A 75 7.67 -2.38 33.56
C LEU A 75 9.19 -2.54 33.53
N VAL A 76 9.69 -3.48 32.74
CA VAL A 76 11.12 -3.71 32.50
C VAL A 76 11.54 -2.98 31.24
N VAL A 77 12.39 -1.98 31.39
CA VAL A 77 12.94 -1.20 30.28
C VAL A 77 14.43 -1.50 30.15
N ALA A 78 14.82 -2.01 28.98
CA ALA A 78 16.22 -2.25 28.66
C ALA A 78 16.52 -1.64 27.29
N PHE A 79 17.36 -0.63 27.25
CA PHE A 79 17.74 0.02 26.01
C PHE A 79 18.62 -0.91 25.15
N PRO A 80 18.43 -0.93 23.82
CA PRO A 80 19.30 -1.66 22.92
C PRO A 80 20.73 -1.12 22.99
N ALA A 81 21.71 -1.98 22.71
CA ALA A 81 23.13 -1.59 22.74
C ALA A 81 23.52 -0.58 21.65
N ALA A 82 22.73 -0.47 20.60
CA ALA A 82 22.90 0.51 19.53
C ALA A 82 21.66 1.44 19.49
N PRO A 83 21.76 2.66 18.96
CA PRO A 83 20.65 3.59 18.84
C PRO A 83 19.71 3.17 17.70
N ILE A 84 19.27 1.91 17.73
CA ILE A 84 18.30 1.33 16.82
C ILE A 84 17.02 1.20 17.64
N GLY A 85 16.22 2.23 17.64
CA GLY A 85 14.97 2.16 18.35
C GLY A 85 14.23 3.47 18.35
N HIS A 86 13.02 3.40 18.82
CA HIS A 86 12.18 4.57 19.03
C HIS A 86 12.74 5.41 20.19
N LEU A 87 13.23 6.60 19.85
CA LEU A 87 13.57 7.57 20.88
C LEU A 87 12.25 8.10 21.48
N TRP A 88 12.07 7.91 22.75
CA TRP A 88 10.88 8.40 23.44
C TRP A 88 10.65 9.89 23.22
N SER A 89 9.47 10.23 22.80
CA SER A 89 9.01 11.62 22.76
C SER A 89 8.92 12.20 24.18
N ALA A 90 8.86 13.52 24.30
CA ALA A 90 8.66 14.15 25.59
C ALA A 90 7.35 13.66 26.26
N ALA A 91 6.29 13.50 25.48
CA ALA A 91 5.00 13.01 25.96
C ALA A 91 5.08 11.58 26.52
N GLU A 92 5.83 10.68 25.85
CA GLU A 92 6.03 9.30 26.33
C GLU A 92 6.84 9.24 27.62
N ARG A 93 7.88 10.07 27.73
CA ARG A 93 8.65 10.21 28.98
C ARG A 93 7.79 10.73 30.14
N ASP A 94 6.94 11.72 29.88
CA ASP A 94 6.03 12.26 30.87
C ASP A 94 4.95 11.25 31.28
N ALA A 95 4.43 10.46 30.33
CA ALA A 95 3.50 9.38 30.60
C ALA A 95 4.13 8.28 31.48
N LEU A 96 5.37 7.87 31.17
CA LEU A 96 6.12 6.91 32.00
C LEU A 96 6.34 7.45 33.43
N ARG A 97 6.76 8.71 33.55
CA ARG A 97 6.92 9.36 34.86
C ARG A 97 5.60 9.42 35.63
N ALA A 98 4.52 9.80 34.97
CA ALA A 98 3.19 9.86 35.56
C ALA A 98 2.74 8.48 36.06
N TRP A 99 2.98 7.43 35.27
CA TRP A 99 2.68 6.06 35.63
C TRP A 99 3.47 5.59 36.87
N VAL A 100 4.79 5.85 36.91
CA VAL A 100 5.60 5.53 38.10
C VAL A 100 5.12 6.33 39.33
N ARG A 101 4.90 7.66 39.19
CA ARG A 101 4.35 8.46 40.27
C ARG A 101 3.01 7.97 40.80
N GLY A 102 2.22 7.35 39.88
CA GLY A 102 0.92 6.75 40.18
C GLY A 102 0.99 5.46 41.00
N GLY A 103 2.16 4.84 41.13
CA GLY A 103 2.36 3.58 41.85
C GLY A 103 2.99 2.46 41.05
N GLY A 104 3.32 2.66 39.76
CA GLY A 104 4.01 1.69 38.93
C GLY A 104 5.45 1.43 39.41
N ARG A 105 5.95 0.24 39.18
CA ARG A 105 7.36 -0.15 39.41
C ARG A 105 8.10 -0.16 38.10
N LEU A 106 9.15 0.65 37.98
CA LEU A 106 10.03 0.67 36.80
C LEU A 106 11.32 -0.10 37.12
N VAL A 107 11.66 -1.08 36.30
CA VAL A 107 12.99 -1.73 36.27
C VAL A 107 13.74 -1.18 35.08
N ASP A 108 14.68 -0.31 35.33
CA ASP A 108 15.37 0.44 34.30
C ASP A 108 16.82 -0.04 34.17
N ILE A 109 17.16 -0.65 33.03
CA ILE A 109 18.41 -1.39 32.82
C ILE A 109 19.28 -0.68 31.79
N GLY A 110 20.51 -0.45 32.23
CA GLY A 110 21.49 0.25 31.41
C GLY A 110 21.10 1.69 31.18
N LEU A 111 21.94 2.64 31.55
CA LEU A 111 21.76 4.00 31.09
C LEU A 111 22.15 4.04 29.63
N THR A 112 21.26 4.56 28.80
CA THR A 112 21.74 5.24 27.61
C THR A 112 22.50 6.46 28.13
N PRO A 113 23.67 6.82 27.63
CA PRO A 113 24.25 8.13 27.86
C PRO A 113 23.37 9.16 27.14
N SER A 114 22.17 9.38 27.64
CA SER A 114 21.36 10.49 27.21
C SER A 114 21.86 11.68 28.04
N THR A 115 22.33 12.68 27.35
CA THR A 115 22.56 14.03 27.90
C THR A 115 21.26 14.64 28.41
N ASP A 116 20.18 13.94 28.35
CA ASP A 116 18.86 14.36 28.79
C ASP A 116 18.71 14.02 30.28
N ARG A 117 18.96 15.01 31.12
CA ARG A 117 18.76 14.96 32.58
C ARG A 117 17.31 14.72 33.01
N ASP A 118 16.43 14.49 32.02
CA ASP A 118 14.99 14.41 32.20
C ASP A 118 14.44 12.99 32.28
N ASP A 119 15.27 11.96 32.30
CA ASP A 119 14.79 10.61 32.57
C ASP A 119 14.54 10.38 34.08
N VAL A 120 13.76 9.37 34.41
CA VAL A 120 13.40 9.07 35.80
C VAL A 120 14.64 8.75 36.65
N LYS A 121 15.72 8.23 36.05
CA LYS A 121 17.00 7.93 36.70
C LYS A 121 17.87 9.16 36.91
N GLY A 122 17.99 10.02 35.91
CA GLY A 122 18.90 11.17 35.91
C GLY A 122 18.71 12.09 37.08
N GLU A 123 17.55 12.04 37.71
CA GLU A 123 17.26 12.81 38.95
C GLU A 123 17.95 12.23 40.20
N ARG A 124 18.27 10.94 40.24
CA ARG A 124 18.71 10.24 41.47
C ARG A 124 20.05 9.53 41.35
N VAL A 125 20.40 9.02 40.20
CA VAL A 125 21.62 8.24 39.99
C VAL A 125 22.26 8.57 38.64
N VAL A 126 23.57 8.48 38.60
CA VAL A 126 24.39 8.66 37.40
C VAL A 126 25.13 7.35 37.11
N LEU A 127 25.25 6.98 35.83
CA LEU A 127 26.07 5.87 35.41
C LEU A 127 27.51 6.30 35.35
N ALA A 128 28.38 5.57 36.05
CA ALA A 128 29.83 5.64 35.92
C ALA A 128 30.33 4.43 35.13
N GLU A 129 31.00 4.67 34.05
CA GLU A 129 31.58 3.66 33.19
C GLU A 129 33.03 3.36 33.63
N ASP A 130 33.62 2.28 33.09
CA ASP A 130 35.03 1.84 33.32
C ASP A 130 35.38 1.52 34.75
N ARG A 131 34.44 1.02 35.55
CA ARG A 131 34.67 0.59 36.92
C ARG A 131 34.55 -0.92 37.06
N HIS A 132 35.64 -1.61 36.75
CA HIS A 132 35.73 -3.06 36.98
C HIS A 132 36.15 -3.37 38.43
N ASP A 133 35.32 -4.17 39.13
CA ASP A 133 35.65 -4.67 40.47
C ASP A 133 34.98 -6.04 40.70
N ASN A 134 35.71 -6.94 41.31
CA ASN A 134 35.26 -8.28 41.70
C ASN A 134 35.27 -8.48 43.21
N SER A 135 35.29 -7.39 43.99
CA SER A 135 35.17 -7.46 45.44
C SER A 135 33.89 -8.15 45.89
N PRO A 136 33.81 -8.66 47.12
CA PRO A 136 32.57 -9.22 47.64
C PRO A 136 31.39 -8.27 47.52
N LEU A 137 30.23 -8.83 47.12
CA LEU A 137 29.00 -8.10 46.99
C LEU A 137 28.48 -7.67 48.36
N ARG A 138 27.86 -6.50 48.42
CA ARG A 138 27.25 -5.89 49.60
C ARG A 138 25.89 -5.28 49.26
N GLY A 139 25.09 -4.97 50.26
CA GLY A 139 23.73 -4.42 50.08
C GLY A 139 22.66 -5.40 50.51
N ALA A 140 21.40 -4.97 50.43
CA ALA A 140 20.26 -5.71 50.94
C ALA A 140 20.06 -7.08 50.23
N TRP A 141 20.52 -7.22 49.02
CA TRP A 141 20.41 -8.46 48.25
C TRP A 141 21.66 -9.33 48.28
N ALA A 142 22.77 -8.87 48.84
CA ALA A 142 24.03 -9.66 48.95
C ALA A 142 23.84 -11.01 49.65
N PRO A 143 23.00 -11.18 50.68
CA PRO A 143 22.74 -12.52 51.26
C PRO A 143 22.02 -13.48 50.31
N LEU A 144 21.32 -12.95 49.31
CA LEU A 144 20.53 -13.72 48.34
C LEU A 144 21.32 -13.94 47.01
N VAL A 145 22.24 -13.02 46.69
CA VAL A 145 23.05 -12.99 45.46
C VAL A 145 24.53 -12.90 45.86
N ALA A 146 25.14 -14.04 46.04
CA ALA A 146 26.51 -14.11 46.52
C ALA A 146 27.54 -13.89 45.38
N ALA A 147 27.22 -14.36 44.17
CA ALA A 147 28.12 -14.28 43.02
C ALA A 147 27.37 -13.92 41.75
N LEU A 148 28.01 -13.17 40.87
CA LEU A 148 27.53 -12.85 39.54
C LEU A 148 28.56 -13.30 38.49
N ASN A 149 28.07 -13.82 37.36
CA ASN A 149 28.95 -14.30 36.29
C ASN A 149 29.71 -13.14 35.61
N GLU A 150 29.00 -12.06 35.34
CA GLU A 150 29.53 -10.86 34.67
C GLU A 150 28.91 -9.61 35.29
N ARG A 151 29.73 -8.75 35.89
CA ARG A 151 29.18 -7.53 36.56
C ARG A 151 29.11 -6.32 35.61
N GLY A 152 29.75 -6.43 34.44
CA GLY A 152 29.94 -5.29 33.54
C GLY A 152 30.85 -4.20 34.13
N ALA A 153 31.20 -3.23 33.30
CA ALA A 153 32.05 -2.09 33.69
C ALA A 153 31.30 -0.90 34.30
N ALA A 154 29.97 -0.92 34.23
CA ALA A 154 29.15 0.20 34.67
C ALA A 154 28.72 0.09 36.13
N ARG A 155 28.70 1.20 36.85
CA ARG A 155 28.19 1.31 38.21
C ARG A 155 27.27 2.52 38.35
N LEU A 156 26.27 2.40 39.20
CA LEU A 156 25.38 3.49 39.55
C LEU A 156 25.89 4.29 40.71
N VAL A 157 26.00 5.58 40.56
CA VAL A 157 26.45 6.49 41.58
C VAL A 157 25.29 7.38 41.98
N PRO A 158 24.81 7.34 43.24
CA PRO A 158 23.77 8.24 43.70
C PRO A 158 24.17 9.72 43.58
N VAL A 159 23.25 10.53 43.12
CA VAL A 159 23.43 11.98 43.10
C VAL A 159 23.43 12.50 44.55
N LYS A 160 24.26 13.48 44.85
CA LYS A 160 24.36 14.08 46.20
C LYS A 160 22.99 14.55 46.70
N GLY A 161 22.60 14.03 47.86
CA GLY A 161 21.29 14.36 48.47
C GLY A 161 20.12 13.49 48.03
N ALA A 162 20.31 12.56 47.06
CA ALA A 162 19.29 11.61 46.67
C ALA A 162 19.15 10.48 47.69
N HIS A 163 17.91 10.18 48.10
CA HIS A 163 17.61 9.01 48.92
C HIS A 163 17.52 7.77 48.02
N VAL A 164 18.65 7.03 47.92
CA VAL A 164 18.80 5.83 47.09
C VAL A 164 19.29 4.68 47.93
N GLU A 165 18.58 3.58 47.94
CA GLU A 165 19.00 2.32 48.57
C GLU A 165 19.87 1.51 47.62
N GLN A 166 21.07 1.12 48.03
CA GLN A 166 21.91 0.20 47.26
C GLN A 166 21.50 -1.23 47.59
N LEU A 167 20.81 -1.87 46.63
CA LEU A 167 20.36 -3.25 46.79
C LEU A 167 21.50 -4.23 46.58
N LEU A 168 22.39 -3.96 45.62
CA LEU A 168 23.57 -4.74 45.33
C LEU A 168 24.71 -3.81 44.89
N ALA A 169 25.88 -3.94 45.49
CA ALA A 169 27.02 -3.09 45.20
C ALA A 169 28.34 -3.86 45.42
N ASP A 170 29.42 -3.38 44.84
CA ASP A 170 30.81 -3.73 45.14
C ASP A 170 31.61 -2.50 45.56
N ARG A 171 32.95 -2.55 45.59
CA ARG A 171 33.77 -1.39 45.95
C ARG A 171 33.73 -0.28 44.91
N ALA A 172 33.53 -0.65 43.64
CA ALA A 172 33.48 0.31 42.54
C ALA A 172 32.17 1.13 42.49
N GLY A 173 31.09 0.61 43.10
CA GLY A 173 29.82 1.29 43.17
C GLY A 173 28.59 0.36 43.18
N ALA A 174 27.41 0.88 43.00
CA ALA A 174 26.18 0.10 43.00
C ALA A 174 25.94 -0.55 41.64
N LEU A 175 25.56 -1.84 41.68
CA LEU A 175 25.09 -2.61 40.51
C LEU A 175 23.58 -2.47 40.38
N VAL A 176 22.90 -2.48 41.54
CA VAL A 176 21.43 -2.35 41.59
C VAL A 176 21.05 -1.38 42.69
N VAL A 177 20.21 -0.46 42.38
CA VAL A 177 19.66 0.54 43.31
C VAL A 177 18.14 0.54 43.30
N ARG A 178 17.57 1.06 44.38
CA ARG A 178 16.13 1.29 44.45
C ARG A 178 15.87 2.69 45.08
N TYR A 179 14.86 3.37 44.54
CA TYR A 179 14.38 4.61 45.12
C TYR A 179 12.90 4.86 44.87
N ARG A 180 12.28 5.62 45.74
CA ARG A 180 10.87 6.02 45.58
C ARG A 180 10.74 7.15 44.56
N TYR A 181 9.71 7.07 43.75
CA TYR A 181 9.32 8.12 42.81
C TYR A 181 7.80 8.30 42.84
N GLY A 182 7.35 9.30 43.63
CA GLY A 182 5.94 9.43 43.96
C GLY A 182 5.46 8.24 44.81
N ARG A 183 4.35 7.63 44.42
CA ARG A 183 3.83 6.42 45.07
C ARG A 183 4.50 5.13 44.59
N GLY A 184 5.19 5.17 43.46
CA GLY A 184 5.87 4.04 42.85
C GLY A 184 7.35 3.95 43.21
N GLU A 185 8.06 3.09 42.55
CA GLU A 185 9.49 2.89 42.77
C GLU A 185 10.25 2.64 41.47
N VAL A 186 11.51 2.96 41.47
CA VAL A 186 12.45 2.64 40.39
C VAL A 186 13.52 1.72 40.90
N VAL A 187 13.76 0.62 40.19
CA VAL A 187 14.88 -0.28 40.36
C VAL A 187 15.84 -0.01 39.21
N GLY A 188 16.93 0.66 39.49
CA GLY A 188 17.96 0.94 38.51
C GLY A 188 19.00 -0.17 38.48
N VAL A 189 19.37 -0.65 37.31
CA VAL A 189 20.39 -1.68 37.09
C VAL A 189 21.50 -1.11 36.22
N ALA A 190 22.75 -1.28 36.62
CA ALA A 190 23.92 -0.70 35.97
C ALA A 190 24.22 -1.31 34.61
N SER A 191 24.09 -2.62 34.48
CA SER A 191 24.51 -3.36 33.30
C SER A 191 23.40 -4.27 32.77
N ALA A 192 23.15 -4.16 31.49
CA ALA A 192 22.22 -5.04 30.78
C ALA A 192 22.75 -6.48 30.65
N ALA A 193 24.06 -6.67 30.64
CA ALA A 193 24.72 -7.98 30.50
C ALA A 193 24.35 -8.97 31.60
N LEU A 194 23.93 -8.49 32.80
CA LEU A 194 23.49 -9.32 33.90
C LEU A 194 22.29 -10.21 33.62
N PHE A 195 21.44 -9.82 32.62
CA PHE A 195 20.18 -10.50 32.33
C PHE A 195 20.14 -11.13 30.94
N GLU A 196 21.24 -11.02 30.18
CA GLU A 196 21.33 -11.61 28.85
C GLU A 196 21.28 -13.15 28.92
N ASN A 197 20.76 -13.79 27.88
CA ASN A 197 20.63 -15.25 27.80
C ASN A 197 21.93 -15.98 28.08
N ARG A 198 23.10 -15.40 27.72
CA ARG A 198 24.41 -15.97 27.99
C ARG A 198 24.78 -15.98 29.48
N ALA A 199 24.22 -15.10 30.27
CA ALA A 199 24.54 -14.90 31.69
C ALA A 199 23.53 -15.57 32.63
N ILE A 200 22.23 -15.47 32.33
CA ILE A 200 21.13 -15.76 33.25
C ILE A 200 21.15 -17.17 33.87
N GLY A 201 21.76 -18.15 33.21
CA GLY A 201 21.90 -19.52 33.72
C GLY A 201 23.17 -19.77 34.57
N ARG A 202 23.93 -18.72 34.91
CA ARG A 202 25.24 -18.83 35.58
C ARG A 202 25.21 -18.12 36.93
N ALA A 203 25.98 -18.64 37.88
CA ALA A 203 26.07 -18.09 39.25
C ALA A 203 24.64 -17.79 39.81
N ASP A 204 24.45 -16.65 40.44
CA ASP A 204 23.18 -16.20 41.01
C ASP A 204 22.46 -15.22 40.07
N ASP A 205 22.83 -15.12 38.79
CA ASP A 205 22.26 -14.15 37.83
C ASP A 205 20.73 -14.35 37.65
N ALA A 206 20.25 -15.61 37.60
CA ALA A 206 18.80 -15.91 37.55
C ALA A 206 18.05 -15.40 38.79
N ARG A 207 18.68 -15.54 39.98
CA ARG A 207 18.09 -15.04 41.23
C ARG A 207 18.03 -13.50 41.23
N LEU A 208 19.10 -12.85 40.76
CA LEU A 208 19.12 -11.41 40.61
C LEU A 208 18.04 -10.96 39.63
N ALA A 209 17.88 -11.63 38.48
CA ALA A 209 16.85 -11.33 37.46
C ALA A 209 15.46 -11.44 38.03
N TYR A 210 15.18 -12.47 38.84
CA TYR A 210 13.89 -12.60 39.51
C TYR A 210 13.65 -11.48 40.55
N LEU A 211 14.62 -11.19 41.39
CA LEU A 211 14.50 -10.13 42.41
C LEU A 211 14.31 -8.75 41.79
N ALA A 212 14.96 -8.46 40.64
CA ALA A 212 14.85 -7.19 39.96
C ALA A 212 13.44 -6.96 39.38
N ALA A 213 12.88 -7.98 38.73
CA ALA A 213 11.62 -7.84 38.00
C ALA A 213 10.40 -8.43 38.73
N ARG A 214 10.54 -8.98 39.94
CA ARG A 214 9.37 -9.48 40.67
C ARG A 214 8.29 -8.40 40.77
N PRO A 215 7.00 -8.75 40.68
CA PRO A 215 5.91 -7.79 40.78
C PRO A 215 6.01 -6.97 42.08
N GLY A 216 5.67 -5.69 42.01
CA GLY A 216 5.55 -4.83 43.19
C GLY A 216 4.42 -5.25 44.13
N ARG A 217 3.41 -5.95 43.58
CA ARG A 217 2.24 -6.49 44.31
C ARG A 217 2.09 -7.99 44.01
N PRO A 218 1.60 -8.79 44.97
CA PRO A 218 1.26 -10.18 44.71
C PRO A 218 0.27 -10.29 43.52
N GLY A 219 0.54 -11.15 42.56
CA GLY A 219 -0.31 -11.34 41.37
C GLY A 219 -0.23 -10.22 40.34
N GLY A 220 0.67 -9.25 40.52
CA GLY A 220 0.87 -8.17 39.56
C GLY A 220 1.48 -8.64 38.24
N THR A 221 1.27 -7.89 37.18
CA THR A 221 1.79 -8.19 35.84
C THR A 221 3.15 -7.50 35.63
N VAL A 222 4.12 -8.27 35.13
CA VAL A 222 5.41 -7.78 34.71
C VAL A 222 5.43 -7.66 33.18
N ALA A 223 5.73 -6.49 32.65
CA ALA A 223 5.82 -6.30 31.21
C ALA A 223 7.25 -5.93 30.78
N PHE A 224 7.70 -6.50 29.67
CA PHE A 224 8.94 -6.10 29.01
C PHE A 224 8.62 -5.07 27.95
N ASP A 225 9.25 -3.91 28.01
CA ASP A 225 9.08 -2.82 27.06
C ASP A 225 9.79 -3.16 25.73
N GLU A 226 8.99 -3.55 24.74
CA GLU A 226 9.48 -3.78 23.38
C GLU A 226 9.32 -2.52 22.52
N ALA A 227 8.50 -1.56 22.94
CA ALA A 227 8.32 -0.31 22.21
C ALA A 227 9.61 0.50 22.11
N VAL A 228 10.45 0.46 23.13
CA VAL A 228 11.80 1.11 23.12
C VAL A 228 12.68 0.62 21.98
N ARG A 229 12.39 -0.56 21.41
CA ARG A 229 13.11 -1.16 20.28
C ARG A 229 12.43 -0.95 18.94
N GLY A 230 11.32 -0.18 18.93
CA GLY A 230 10.52 0.02 17.74
C GLY A 230 9.52 -1.12 17.46
N ASP A 231 9.42 -2.14 18.31
CA ASP A 231 8.37 -3.16 18.24
C ASP A 231 7.07 -2.59 18.83
N ILE A 232 6.52 -1.63 18.12
CA ILE A 232 5.27 -0.95 18.50
C ILE A 232 4.14 -1.54 17.66
N VAL A 233 3.13 -2.05 18.34
CA VAL A 233 1.85 -2.34 17.68
C VAL A 233 1.14 -1.01 17.48
N GLU A 234 1.27 -0.45 16.29
CA GLU A 234 0.52 0.74 15.94
C GLU A 234 -0.96 0.47 16.15
N ARG A 235 -1.60 1.30 16.96
CA ARG A 235 -3.05 1.28 17.04
C ARG A 235 -3.58 1.63 15.66
N PRO A 236 -4.49 0.82 15.09
CA PRO A 236 -5.10 1.18 13.82
C PRO A 236 -5.60 2.63 13.92
N TRP A 237 -5.28 3.44 12.95
CA TRP A 237 -5.55 4.88 12.91
C TRP A 237 -6.99 5.25 13.32
N TYR A 238 -7.96 4.37 13.03
CA TYR A 238 -9.37 4.57 13.39
C TYR A 238 -9.61 4.53 14.91
N ARG A 239 -8.72 3.93 15.72
CA ARG A 239 -8.81 3.96 17.20
C ARG A 239 -8.28 5.27 17.80
N ALA A 240 -7.57 6.07 17.01
CA ALA A 240 -7.18 7.42 17.42
C ALA A 240 -8.33 8.42 17.24
N LEU A 241 -9.38 8.03 16.51
CA LEU A 241 -10.55 8.86 16.28
C LEU A 241 -11.54 8.74 17.45
N SER A 242 -12.11 9.85 17.84
CA SER A 242 -13.24 9.90 18.78
C SER A 242 -14.51 9.30 18.17
N ALA A 243 -15.47 8.90 19.01
CA ALA A 243 -16.73 8.33 18.53
C ALA A 243 -17.46 9.24 17.49
N PRO A 244 -17.56 10.58 17.67
CA PRO A 244 -18.18 11.44 16.67
C PRO A 244 -17.39 11.47 15.35
N GLU A 245 -16.07 11.41 15.36
CA GLU A 245 -15.24 11.37 14.15
C GLU A 245 -15.43 10.06 13.38
N LEU A 246 -15.53 8.92 14.07
CA LEU A 246 -15.85 7.63 13.46
C LEU A 246 -17.24 7.63 12.81
N VAL A 247 -18.24 8.25 13.48
CA VAL A 247 -19.58 8.41 12.90
C VAL A 247 -19.54 9.30 11.67
N ALA A 248 -18.83 10.43 11.71
CA ALA A 248 -18.67 11.32 10.57
C ALA A 248 -17.99 10.61 9.39
N LEU A 249 -16.95 9.85 9.65
CA LEU A 249 -16.25 9.04 8.63
C LEU A 249 -17.19 7.98 8.03
N GLY A 250 -17.99 7.31 8.87
CA GLY A 250 -19.00 6.35 8.43
C GLY A 250 -20.07 6.97 7.52
N ILE A 251 -20.56 8.16 7.90
CA ILE A 251 -21.53 8.92 7.08
C ILE A 251 -20.89 9.33 5.75
N ALA A 252 -19.64 9.81 5.75
CA ALA A 252 -18.94 10.19 4.53
C ALA A 252 -18.71 8.98 3.60
N ALA A 253 -18.34 7.84 4.15
CA ALA A 253 -18.18 6.60 3.40
C ALA A 253 -19.51 6.12 2.80
N LEU A 254 -20.60 6.17 3.57
CA LEU A 254 -21.94 5.82 3.10
C LEU A 254 -22.42 6.78 2.01
N ALA A 255 -22.22 8.10 2.17
CA ALA A 255 -22.55 9.08 1.16
C ALA A 255 -21.76 8.86 -0.15
N GLY A 256 -20.46 8.52 -0.05
CA GLY A 256 -19.64 8.15 -1.19
C GLY A 256 -20.14 6.89 -1.90
N LEU A 257 -20.53 5.86 -1.16
CA LEU A 257 -21.12 4.64 -1.71
C LEU A 257 -22.47 4.92 -2.40
N LEU A 258 -23.34 5.72 -1.79
CA LEU A 258 -24.61 6.12 -2.39
C LEU A 258 -24.40 6.96 -3.65
N TRP A 259 -23.43 7.88 -3.63
CA TRP A 259 -23.08 8.67 -4.81
C TRP A 259 -22.54 7.77 -5.94
N LEU A 260 -21.69 6.82 -5.61
CA LEU A 260 -21.17 5.83 -6.57
C LEU A 260 -22.31 4.98 -7.13
N ALA A 261 -23.22 4.48 -6.28
CA ALA A 261 -24.38 3.69 -6.68
C ALA A 261 -25.32 4.50 -7.59
N TYR A 262 -25.56 5.78 -7.25
CA TYR A 262 -26.38 6.68 -8.06
C TYR A 262 -25.72 6.95 -9.43
N GLY A 263 -24.42 7.14 -9.49
CA GLY A 263 -23.68 7.34 -10.74
C GLY A 263 -23.60 6.09 -11.63
N ILE A 264 -23.83 4.88 -11.07
CA ILE A 264 -23.85 3.61 -11.82
C ILE A 264 -25.21 3.37 -12.50
N VAL A 265 -26.29 4.03 -12.04
CA VAL A 265 -27.62 3.90 -12.66
C VAL A 265 -27.61 4.63 -14.00
N PRO A 266 -27.62 3.95 -15.14
CA PRO A 266 -27.69 4.63 -16.43
C PRO A 266 -29.02 5.37 -16.52
N LEU A 267 -28.97 6.68 -16.78
CA LEU A 267 -30.13 7.50 -17.04
C LEU A 267 -30.82 7.02 -18.35
N GLY A 268 -31.72 6.09 -18.23
CA GLY A 268 -32.53 5.56 -19.31
C GLY A 268 -32.22 4.10 -19.69
N PRO A 269 -33.16 3.45 -20.41
CA PRO A 269 -32.94 2.11 -20.95
C PRO A 269 -31.78 2.15 -21.93
N PRO A 270 -31.00 1.06 -22.03
CA PRO A 270 -29.87 0.99 -22.94
C PRO A 270 -30.41 1.22 -24.38
N VAL A 271 -30.09 2.37 -24.94
CA VAL A 271 -30.37 2.63 -26.35
C VAL A 271 -29.47 1.63 -27.10
N ARG A 272 -30.10 0.63 -27.71
CA ARG A 272 -29.40 -0.21 -28.67
C ARG A 272 -28.94 0.72 -29.78
N LEU A 273 -27.68 1.07 -29.77
CA LEU A 273 -27.05 1.66 -30.93
C LEU A 273 -27.33 0.67 -32.05
N ARG A 274 -28.26 1.03 -32.98
CA ARG A 274 -28.35 0.31 -34.25
C ARG A 274 -26.93 0.34 -34.77
N ALA A 275 -26.34 -0.83 -34.94
CA ALA A 275 -25.07 -0.94 -35.63
C ALA A 275 -25.26 -0.10 -36.89
N ALA A 276 -24.44 0.93 -37.04
CA ALA A 276 -24.50 1.77 -38.25
C ALA A 276 -24.36 0.77 -39.41
N ARG A 277 -25.46 0.58 -40.14
CA ARG A 277 -25.46 -0.30 -41.29
C ARG A 277 -24.46 0.34 -42.24
N GLU A 278 -23.40 -0.36 -42.51
CA GLU A 278 -22.44 0.11 -43.51
C GLU A 278 -23.24 0.44 -44.78
N PRO A 279 -23.19 1.68 -45.27
CA PRO A 279 -23.90 2.05 -46.44
C PRO A 279 -23.50 1.12 -47.57
N THR A 280 -24.47 0.51 -48.24
CA THR A 280 -24.16 -0.33 -49.37
C THR A 280 -23.49 0.53 -50.45
N SER A 281 -22.68 -0.08 -51.33
CA SER A 281 -22.04 0.63 -52.41
C SER A 281 -23.07 1.37 -53.29
N GLU A 282 -24.30 0.89 -53.35
CA GLU A 282 -25.41 1.47 -54.07
C GLU A 282 -25.91 2.77 -53.37
N GLU A 283 -26.12 2.74 -52.05
CA GLU A 283 -26.49 3.93 -51.24
C GLU A 283 -25.42 5.03 -51.32
N PHE A 284 -24.14 4.64 -51.38
CA PHE A 284 -23.05 5.59 -51.55
C PHE A 284 -23.07 6.25 -52.93
N VAL A 285 -23.29 5.47 -54.00
CA VAL A 285 -23.40 5.98 -55.38
C VAL A 285 -24.61 6.93 -55.52
N ASP A 286 -25.76 6.55 -54.94
CA ASP A 286 -26.96 7.39 -54.94
C ASP A 286 -26.74 8.70 -54.18
N ALA A 287 -26.05 8.66 -53.04
CA ALA A 287 -25.72 9.86 -52.27
C ALA A 287 -24.82 10.81 -53.07
N VAL A 288 -23.79 10.28 -53.73
CA VAL A 288 -22.86 11.03 -54.57
C VAL A 288 -23.62 11.62 -55.80
N ALA A 289 -24.45 10.83 -56.45
CA ALA A 289 -25.28 11.28 -57.58
C ALA A 289 -26.21 12.44 -57.16
N ALA A 290 -26.88 12.29 -56.00
CA ALA A 290 -27.74 13.36 -55.45
C ALA A 290 -26.95 14.64 -55.11
N LEU A 291 -25.70 14.51 -54.67
CA LEU A 291 -24.81 15.65 -54.41
C LEU A 291 -24.49 16.41 -55.70
N TYR A 292 -24.08 15.71 -56.77
CA TYR A 292 -23.82 16.31 -58.07
C TYR A 292 -25.07 16.95 -58.69
N ALA A 293 -26.22 16.32 -58.57
CA ALA A 293 -27.49 16.87 -59.05
C ALA A 293 -27.84 18.16 -58.28
N ARG A 294 -27.72 18.17 -56.94
CA ARG A 294 -28.04 19.33 -56.10
C ARG A 294 -27.08 20.50 -56.35
N ALA A 295 -25.81 20.23 -56.60
CA ALA A 295 -24.76 21.18 -56.91
C ALA A 295 -24.88 21.69 -58.38
N ARG A 296 -25.75 21.10 -59.22
CA ARG A 296 -25.80 21.33 -60.67
C ARG A 296 -24.45 21.16 -61.37
N ALA A 297 -23.59 20.29 -60.83
CA ALA A 297 -22.22 20.11 -61.29
C ALA A 297 -22.10 19.08 -62.42
N ARG A 298 -22.86 19.29 -63.51
CA ARG A 298 -22.93 18.33 -64.65
C ARG A 298 -21.58 18.15 -65.31
N ASP A 299 -20.80 19.22 -65.49
CA ASP A 299 -19.47 19.13 -66.08
C ASP A 299 -18.52 18.32 -65.23
N HIS A 300 -18.56 18.47 -63.88
CA HIS A 300 -17.77 17.67 -63.00
C HIS A 300 -18.13 16.18 -63.02
N ALA A 301 -19.43 15.86 -63.08
CA ALA A 301 -19.90 14.51 -63.22
C ALA A 301 -19.45 13.87 -64.54
N ARG A 302 -19.58 14.61 -65.69
CA ARG A 302 -19.05 14.18 -66.99
C ARG A 302 -17.56 13.91 -66.92
N ASP A 303 -16.79 14.83 -66.42
CA ASP A 303 -15.32 14.71 -66.31
C ASP A 303 -14.89 13.50 -65.44
N ALA A 304 -15.62 13.22 -64.39
CA ALA A 304 -15.39 12.06 -63.53
C ALA A 304 -15.65 10.73 -64.33
N LEU A 305 -16.80 10.66 -65.01
CA LEU A 305 -17.19 9.49 -65.82
C LEU A 305 -16.21 9.24 -66.97
N VAL A 306 -15.82 10.28 -67.70
CA VAL A 306 -14.91 10.18 -68.83
C VAL A 306 -13.50 9.77 -68.33
N ARG A 307 -12.98 10.38 -67.25
CA ARG A 307 -11.67 10.01 -66.68
C ARG A 307 -11.61 8.56 -66.23
N ASP A 308 -12.68 8.07 -65.63
CA ASP A 308 -12.71 6.71 -65.15
C ASP A 308 -12.84 5.68 -66.31
N ALA A 309 -13.70 5.97 -67.28
CA ALA A 309 -13.79 5.14 -68.49
C ALA A 309 -12.48 5.10 -69.31
N ARG A 310 -11.78 6.23 -69.38
CA ARG A 310 -10.44 6.25 -70.02
C ARG A 310 -9.40 5.43 -69.28
N ARG A 311 -9.35 5.53 -67.94
CA ARG A 311 -8.46 4.69 -67.13
C ARG A 311 -8.73 3.19 -67.30
N SER A 312 -10.01 2.82 -67.52
CA SER A 312 -10.37 1.44 -67.83
C SER A 312 -9.84 1.02 -69.19
N LEU A 313 -10.02 1.85 -70.24
CA LEU A 313 -9.53 1.57 -71.56
C LEU A 313 -8.00 1.53 -71.67
N GLU A 314 -7.27 2.36 -70.90
CA GLU A 314 -5.81 2.36 -70.84
C GLU A 314 -5.26 1.02 -70.33
N ARG A 315 -6.01 0.30 -69.50
CA ARG A 315 -5.66 -1.03 -68.95
C ARG A 315 -6.05 -2.17 -69.91
N SER A 316 -6.79 -1.88 -70.97
CA SER A 316 -7.27 -2.89 -71.92
C SER A 316 -6.34 -3.01 -73.15
N PRO A 317 -6.32 -4.16 -73.84
CA PRO A 317 -5.59 -4.30 -75.06
C PRO A 317 -5.97 -3.23 -76.11
N ARG A 318 -4.98 -2.76 -76.86
CA ARG A 318 -5.19 -1.75 -77.91
C ARG A 318 -5.87 -2.38 -79.12
N THR A 319 -7.20 -2.35 -79.13
CA THR A 319 -7.99 -2.81 -80.28
C THR A 319 -8.49 -1.57 -81.04
N PRO A 320 -8.85 -1.71 -82.35
CA PRO A 320 -9.45 -0.59 -83.10
C PRO A 320 -10.75 -0.10 -82.46
N GLU A 321 -11.53 -0.97 -81.80
CA GLU A 321 -12.76 -0.64 -81.12
C GLU A 321 -12.49 0.18 -79.88
N ASN A 322 -11.50 -0.14 -79.07
CA ASN A 322 -11.09 0.66 -77.92
C ASN A 322 -10.56 2.02 -78.33
N ALA A 323 -9.87 2.12 -79.44
CA ALA A 323 -9.41 3.40 -80.01
C ALA A 323 -10.58 4.28 -80.44
N ALA A 324 -11.60 3.68 -81.07
CA ALA A 324 -12.83 4.39 -81.46
C ALA A 324 -13.64 4.87 -80.23
N LEU A 325 -13.74 4.03 -79.16
CA LEU A 325 -14.41 4.42 -77.91
C LEU A 325 -13.65 5.55 -77.19
N ALA A 326 -12.29 5.52 -77.16
CA ALA A 326 -11.45 6.57 -76.59
C ALA A 326 -11.66 7.92 -77.35
N ALA A 327 -11.72 7.88 -78.69
CA ALA A 327 -11.97 9.08 -79.50
C ALA A 327 -13.35 9.67 -79.21
N ARG A 328 -14.41 8.83 -79.08
CA ARG A 328 -15.78 9.27 -78.71
C ARG A 328 -15.82 9.85 -77.28
N LEU A 329 -15.13 9.27 -76.31
CA LEU A 329 -15.04 9.82 -74.96
C LEU A 329 -14.32 11.17 -74.93
N ASN A 330 -13.29 11.34 -75.74
CA ASN A 330 -12.59 12.65 -75.88
C ASN A 330 -13.52 13.70 -76.49
N ALA A 331 -14.29 13.38 -77.56
CA ALA A 331 -15.27 14.29 -78.11
C ALA A 331 -16.36 14.67 -77.08
N ALA A 332 -16.89 13.69 -76.33
CA ALA A 332 -17.87 13.95 -75.31
C ALA A 332 -17.35 14.77 -74.12
N GLN A 333 -16.02 14.85 -73.91
CA GLN A 333 -15.42 15.68 -72.87
C GLN A 333 -15.42 17.16 -73.26
N THR A 334 -15.28 17.48 -74.55
CA THR A 334 -15.19 18.86 -75.04
C THR A 334 -16.56 19.45 -75.46
N GLU A 335 -17.58 18.62 -75.63
CA GLU A 335 -18.93 19.02 -76.03
C GLU A 335 -19.67 19.63 -74.81
N PRO A 336 -20.28 20.84 -74.96
CA PRO A 336 -21.04 21.46 -73.86
C PRO A 336 -22.32 20.64 -73.55
N LEU A 337 -22.53 20.32 -72.24
CA LEU A 337 -23.73 19.61 -71.80
C LEU A 337 -24.94 20.56 -71.77
N ARG A 338 -25.90 20.33 -72.66
CA ARG A 338 -27.12 21.13 -72.76
C ARG A 338 -28.19 20.79 -71.71
N ASP A 339 -28.28 19.49 -71.36
CA ASP A 339 -29.30 18.99 -70.46
C ASP A 339 -28.80 17.69 -69.75
N ASP A 340 -29.65 17.11 -68.89
CA ASP A 340 -29.37 15.87 -68.17
C ASP A 340 -29.36 14.65 -69.13
N ALA A 341 -30.07 14.73 -70.26
CA ALA A 341 -30.06 13.64 -71.24
C ALA A 341 -28.67 13.52 -71.90
N ALA A 342 -27.96 14.61 -72.15
CA ALA A 342 -26.61 14.62 -72.65
C ALA A 342 -25.63 13.96 -71.65
N LEU A 343 -25.80 14.20 -70.33
CA LEU A 343 -25.01 13.53 -69.32
C LEU A 343 -25.29 12.02 -69.24
N VAL A 344 -26.54 11.61 -69.40
CA VAL A 344 -26.92 10.17 -69.48
C VAL A 344 -26.29 9.49 -70.70
N ALA A 345 -26.21 10.20 -71.83
CA ALA A 345 -25.56 9.65 -73.02
C ALA A 345 -24.05 9.44 -72.80
N VAL A 346 -23.37 10.36 -72.10
CA VAL A 346 -21.97 10.22 -71.70
C VAL A 346 -21.80 9.07 -70.71
N ALA A 347 -22.71 8.91 -69.75
CA ALA A 347 -22.68 7.79 -68.80
C ALA A 347 -22.88 6.42 -69.51
N ALA A 348 -23.77 6.38 -70.49
CA ALA A 348 -23.95 5.17 -71.33
C ALA A 348 -22.66 4.80 -72.13
N LEU A 349 -22.02 5.82 -72.73
CA LEU A 349 -20.74 5.65 -73.41
C LEU A 349 -19.62 5.18 -72.47
N ALA A 350 -19.53 5.76 -71.31
CA ALA A 350 -18.55 5.32 -70.25
C ALA A 350 -18.79 3.90 -69.78
N ARG A 351 -20.08 3.48 -69.67
CA ARG A 351 -20.43 2.09 -69.31
C ARG A 351 -20.05 1.13 -70.41
N THR A 352 -20.31 1.43 -71.66
CA THR A 352 -19.90 0.60 -72.83
C THR A 352 -18.39 0.41 -72.82
N ALA A 353 -17.62 1.46 -72.58
CA ALA A 353 -16.15 1.39 -72.50
C ALA A 353 -15.67 0.46 -71.40
N ARG A 354 -16.34 0.43 -70.23
CA ARG A 354 -16.03 -0.48 -69.13
C ARG A 354 -16.42 -1.94 -69.47
N GLU A 355 -17.57 -2.17 -70.06
CA GLU A 355 -18.02 -3.49 -70.43
C GLU A 355 -17.08 -4.14 -71.47
N GLU A 356 -16.61 -3.38 -72.45
CA GLU A 356 -15.61 -3.87 -73.40
C GLU A 356 -14.27 -4.19 -72.76
N THR A 357 -13.84 -3.36 -71.78
CA THR A 357 -12.62 -3.65 -71.01
C THR A 357 -12.75 -4.95 -70.22
N VAL A 358 -13.87 -5.21 -69.58
CA VAL A 358 -14.13 -6.43 -68.83
C VAL A 358 -14.16 -7.65 -69.75
N ARG A 359 -14.79 -7.53 -70.95
CA ARG A 359 -14.81 -8.62 -71.97
C ARG A 359 -13.40 -8.96 -72.46
N ALA A 360 -12.60 -7.92 -72.74
CA ALA A 360 -11.24 -8.10 -73.24
C ALA A 360 -10.30 -8.72 -72.20
N THR A 361 -10.57 -8.50 -70.92
CA THR A 361 -9.72 -9.01 -69.83
C THR A 361 -10.17 -10.39 -69.34
N ASN A 362 -11.42 -10.81 -69.60
CA ASN A 362 -11.95 -12.08 -69.09
C ASN A 362 -12.92 -12.74 -70.12
N PRO A 363 -12.40 -13.31 -71.24
CA PRO A 363 -13.19 -13.84 -72.34
C PRO A 363 -14.11 -15.00 -71.94
N ASP A 364 -13.77 -15.72 -70.83
CA ASP A 364 -14.50 -16.96 -70.43
C ASP A 364 -15.70 -16.69 -69.49
N ARG A 365 -15.97 -15.47 -69.10
CA ARG A 365 -17.19 -15.12 -68.34
C ARG A 365 -18.31 -14.68 -69.26
N GLY A 366 -18.98 -15.67 -69.89
CA GLY A 366 -20.25 -15.43 -70.52
C GLY A 366 -21.25 -14.87 -69.50
N PHE A 367 -21.81 -13.72 -69.78
CA PHE A 367 -22.88 -13.09 -68.95
C PHE A 367 -24.07 -14.04 -68.89
N ALA A 368 -24.23 -14.76 -67.73
CA ALA A 368 -25.51 -15.40 -67.43
C ALA A 368 -26.55 -14.30 -67.18
N THR A 369 -27.51 -14.21 -68.04
CA THR A 369 -28.70 -13.35 -67.90
C THR A 369 -29.38 -13.71 -66.58
N PRO A 370 -29.68 -12.75 -65.66
CA PRO A 370 -30.39 -13.09 -64.44
C PRO A 370 -31.80 -13.53 -64.77
N ALA A 371 -32.08 -14.81 -64.47
CA ALA A 371 -33.43 -15.37 -64.55
C ALA A 371 -34.38 -14.59 -63.62
N ARG A 372 -35.46 -14.07 -64.15
CA ARG A 372 -36.60 -13.50 -63.40
C ARG A 372 -37.12 -14.56 -62.42
N GLY A 373 -36.71 -14.54 -61.18
CA GLY A 373 -37.25 -15.36 -60.11
C GLY A 373 -38.62 -14.85 -59.67
N THR A 374 -39.64 -15.54 -60.10
CA THR A 374 -41.02 -15.44 -59.62
C THR A 374 -41.08 -15.79 -58.14
N GLY A 375 -41.77 -14.93 -57.36
CA GLY A 375 -41.94 -15.02 -55.94
C GLY A 375 -42.59 -16.32 -55.44
N ALA A 376 -42.14 -16.76 -54.32
CA ALA A 376 -42.88 -17.65 -53.43
C ALA A 376 -42.70 -17.16 -51.99
N ARG A 377 -43.72 -16.45 -51.50
CA ARG A 377 -44.03 -16.21 -50.12
C ARG A 377 -44.08 -17.55 -49.37
N ARG A 378 -43.18 -17.79 -48.44
CA ARG A 378 -43.42 -18.78 -47.39
C ARG A 378 -43.55 -18.05 -46.03
N ARG A 379 -44.78 -17.92 -45.59
CA ARG A 379 -45.14 -17.73 -44.18
C ARG A 379 -44.67 -18.97 -43.40
N ARG A 380 -43.92 -18.79 -42.33
CA ARG A 380 -43.95 -19.70 -41.17
C ARG A 380 -43.92 -18.86 -39.90
N ARG A 381 -44.68 -19.35 -38.98
CA ARG A 381 -45.17 -18.97 -37.66
C ARG A 381 -44.05 -18.58 -36.71
#